data_b34192b958a1f602d8d78b5bdfa7cffa
#
_entry.id   b34192b958a1f602d8d78b5bdfa7cffa
#
_cell.length_a   1.000
_cell.length_b   1.000
_cell.length_c   1.000
_cell.angle_alpha   90.00
_cell.angle_beta   90.00
_cell.angle_gamma   90.00
#
_symmetry.space_group_name_H-M   'P 1'
#
loop_
_entity.id
_entity.type
_entity.pdbx_description
1 polymer ?
#
loop_
_entity_poly.entity_id
_entity_poly.type
_entity_poly.pdbx_seq_one_letter_code
_entity_poly.pdbx_strand_id
1 'polypeptide(L)'
;MVAILSNQREVIFDAVQRMYTDVAQMPQREFHFPTGRRACEFVGYPAEQLDPLPSTAVESFAGVGYPFAAGVIRAGDTVLDIGSGSGTDALIASGLVGPGGRVICLDLTDAMRDKLRTSAAAAGAVNLEILAGNAEAIPLPDASVDVVTSNGVLNLVPDKTRAIREVSRVLRSGGRLQLADIVVRTLPSEACRSHPELWAECVVGATMAETYAAEFVAAGLCDFEILGRSDYFSASCNPETRRVAGSFGAHAAVMRARKP
;
A
#
# COMPACT_ATOMS: atom_id res chain seq x y z
N MET A 1 4.65 14.16 17.38
CA MET A 1 3.97 14.10 16.07
C MET A 1 3.52 15.50 15.69
N VAL A 2 3.96 16.04 14.57
CA VAL A 2 3.52 17.37 14.13
C VAL A 2 2.11 17.21 13.56
N ALA A 3 1.14 17.92 14.12
CA ALA A 3 -0.21 17.94 13.57
C ALA A 3 -0.15 18.65 12.21
N ILE A 4 -0.38 17.90 11.14
CA ILE A 4 -0.52 18.45 9.79
C ILE A 4 -1.81 19.27 9.77
N LEU A 5 -1.72 20.54 9.41
CA LEU A 5 -2.88 21.42 9.29
C LEU A 5 -3.88 20.84 8.28
N SER A 6 -5.17 21.03 8.51
CA SER A 6 -6.24 20.42 7.69
C SER A 6 -6.09 20.74 6.18
N ASN A 7 -5.69 21.96 5.85
CA ASN A 7 -5.43 22.38 4.47
C ASN A 7 -4.21 21.63 3.84
N GLN A 8 -3.19 21.31 4.62
CA GLN A 8 -2.04 20.52 4.11
C GLN A 8 -2.43 19.07 3.82
N ARG A 9 -3.34 18.47 4.60
CA ARG A 9 -3.83 17.10 4.35
C ARG A 9 -4.54 16.99 3.00
N GLU A 10 -5.45 17.91 2.70
CA GLU A 10 -6.15 17.93 1.41
C GLU A 10 -5.17 18.08 0.25
N VAL A 11 -4.22 18.98 0.35
CA VAL A 11 -3.20 19.20 -0.69
C VAL A 11 -2.31 17.97 -0.90
N ILE A 12 -1.96 17.23 0.18
CA ILE A 12 -1.22 15.96 0.06
C ILE A 12 -2.09 14.91 -0.65
N PHE A 13 -3.35 14.72 -0.27
CA PHE A 13 -4.24 13.78 -0.93
C PHE A 13 -4.43 14.12 -2.42
N ASP A 14 -4.58 15.41 -2.76
CA ASP A 14 -4.68 15.87 -4.15
C ASP A 14 -3.40 15.56 -4.95
N ALA A 15 -2.22 15.74 -4.35
CA ALA A 15 -0.95 15.42 -5.00
C ALA A 15 -0.82 13.91 -5.24
N VAL A 16 -1.18 13.08 -4.26
CA VAL A 16 -1.21 11.62 -4.39
C VAL A 16 -2.20 11.20 -5.47
N GLN A 17 -3.44 11.72 -5.46
CA GLN A 17 -4.43 11.39 -6.48
C GLN A 17 -3.97 11.76 -7.90
N ARG A 18 -3.37 12.93 -8.09
CA ARG A 18 -2.82 13.34 -9.40
C ARG A 18 -1.74 12.37 -9.87
N MET A 19 -0.76 12.06 -9.00
CA MET A 19 0.32 11.14 -9.34
C MET A 19 -0.20 9.77 -9.75
N TYR A 20 -1.09 9.17 -8.96
CA TYR A 20 -1.62 7.84 -9.25
C TYR A 20 -2.68 7.82 -10.35
N THR A 21 -3.31 8.94 -10.66
CA THR A 21 -4.09 9.11 -11.90
C THR A 21 -3.17 9.00 -13.13
N ASP A 22 -2.01 9.66 -13.12
CA ASP A 22 -1.01 9.55 -14.19
C ASP A 22 -0.51 8.10 -14.33
N VAL A 23 -0.21 7.42 -13.22
CA VAL A 23 0.20 6.00 -13.23
C VAL A 23 -0.88 5.10 -13.84
N ALA A 24 -2.15 5.36 -13.55
CA ALA A 24 -3.26 4.59 -14.10
C ALA A 24 -3.45 4.83 -15.60
N GLN A 25 -3.39 6.09 -16.04
CA GLN A 25 -3.72 6.50 -17.41
C GLN A 25 -2.54 6.43 -18.38
N MET A 26 -1.32 6.56 -17.88
CA MET A 26 -0.09 6.59 -18.65
C MET A 26 0.94 5.57 -18.11
N PRO A 27 0.63 4.27 -18.03
CA PRO A 27 1.49 3.26 -17.40
C PRO A 27 2.85 3.10 -18.09
N GLN A 28 3.00 3.58 -19.35
CA GLN A 28 4.23 3.55 -20.11
C GLN A 28 5.14 4.77 -19.86
N ARG A 29 4.65 5.76 -19.09
CA ARG A 29 5.46 6.92 -18.69
C ARG A 29 6.51 6.50 -17.67
N GLU A 30 7.69 7.10 -17.75
CA GLU A 30 8.70 6.95 -16.69
C GLU A 30 8.30 7.78 -15.45
N PHE A 31 8.27 7.11 -14.32
CA PHE A 31 8.07 7.71 -13.01
C PHE A 31 9.38 7.64 -12.22
N HIS A 32 9.49 8.41 -11.15
CA HIS A 32 10.68 8.38 -10.26
C HIS A 32 10.76 7.08 -9.43
N PHE A 33 9.72 6.25 -9.48
CA PHE A 33 9.67 4.90 -8.90
C PHE A 33 9.38 3.86 -9.99
N PRO A 34 9.78 2.60 -9.78
CA PRO A 34 9.49 1.54 -10.74
C PRO A 34 7.98 1.23 -10.79
N THR A 35 7.48 0.93 -12.00
CA THR A 35 6.08 0.55 -12.24
C THR A 35 5.99 -0.70 -13.11
N GLY A 36 4.81 -1.32 -13.10
CA GLY A 36 4.48 -2.42 -13.98
C GLY A 36 5.11 -3.74 -13.59
N ARG A 37 5.12 -4.71 -14.52
CA ARG A 37 5.60 -6.06 -14.26
C ARG A 37 7.04 -6.11 -13.75
N ARG A 38 7.92 -5.30 -14.31
CA ARG A 38 9.32 -5.23 -13.84
C ARG A 38 9.42 -4.79 -12.39
N ALA A 39 8.54 -3.90 -11.95
CA ALA A 39 8.47 -3.51 -10.55
C ALA A 39 8.00 -4.67 -9.66
N CYS A 40 6.96 -5.41 -10.08
CA CYS A 40 6.50 -6.60 -9.35
C CYS A 40 7.65 -7.60 -9.17
N GLU A 41 8.34 -7.95 -10.26
CA GLU A 41 9.46 -8.91 -10.23
C GLU A 41 10.62 -8.41 -9.36
N PHE A 42 10.95 -7.13 -9.45
CA PHE A 42 12.00 -6.49 -8.66
C PHE A 42 11.71 -6.54 -7.15
N VAL A 43 10.45 -6.36 -6.73
CA VAL A 43 10.07 -6.41 -5.32
C VAL A 43 9.70 -7.81 -4.82
N GLY A 44 9.91 -8.83 -5.66
CA GLY A 44 9.88 -10.25 -5.26
C GLY A 44 8.58 -11.00 -5.54
N TYR A 45 7.69 -10.50 -6.41
CA TYR A 45 6.53 -11.28 -6.83
C TYR A 45 6.95 -12.47 -7.69
N PRO A 46 6.48 -13.69 -7.37
CA PRO A 46 6.73 -14.86 -8.20
C PRO A 46 6.03 -14.74 -9.57
N ALA A 47 6.70 -15.15 -10.63
CA ALA A 47 6.16 -15.09 -11.99
C ALA A 47 4.83 -15.84 -12.13
N GLU A 48 4.71 -16.99 -11.46
CA GLU A 48 3.50 -17.84 -11.43
C GLU A 48 2.27 -17.14 -10.84
N GLN A 49 2.45 -16.11 -10.02
CA GLN A 49 1.35 -15.28 -9.51
C GLN A 49 1.01 -14.12 -10.45
N LEU A 50 1.97 -13.66 -11.25
CA LEU A 50 1.79 -12.54 -12.18
C LEU A 50 1.26 -12.99 -13.53
N ASP A 51 1.69 -14.17 -14.02
CA ASP A 51 1.36 -14.67 -15.37
C ASP A 51 -0.16 -14.85 -15.61
N PRO A 52 -0.98 -15.26 -14.62
CA PRO A 52 -2.43 -15.36 -14.79
C PRO A 52 -3.15 -14.00 -14.78
N LEU A 53 -2.49 -12.92 -14.32
CA LEU A 53 -3.13 -11.62 -14.15
C LEU A 53 -3.28 -10.91 -15.50
N PRO A 54 -4.40 -10.19 -15.73
CA PRO A 54 -4.53 -9.33 -16.90
C PRO A 54 -3.48 -8.22 -16.87
N SER A 55 -3.00 -7.85 -18.06
CA SER A 55 -1.98 -6.80 -18.19
C SER A 55 -2.42 -5.47 -17.54
N THR A 56 -3.71 -5.15 -17.61
CA THR A 56 -4.30 -3.96 -16.99
C THR A 56 -4.12 -3.90 -15.48
N ALA A 57 -4.07 -5.05 -14.81
CA ALA A 57 -3.78 -5.10 -13.37
C ALA A 57 -2.31 -4.81 -13.09
N VAL A 58 -1.41 -5.36 -13.90
CA VAL A 58 0.03 -5.36 -13.63
C VAL A 58 0.73 -4.09 -14.14
N GLU A 59 0.32 -3.54 -15.29
CA GLU A 59 1.02 -2.43 -15.96
C GLU A 59 1.10 -1.13 -15.12
N SER A 60 0.17 -0.91 -14.20
CA SER A 60 0.15 0.24 -13.28
C SER A 60 0.52 -0.12 -11.84
N PHE A 61 1.10 -1.30 -11.63
CA PHE A 61 1.63 -1.65 -10.31
C PHE A 61 2.71 -0.66 -9.88
N ALA A 62 2.62 -0.18 -8.64
CA ALA A 62 3.57 0.76 -8.04
C ALA A 62 3.84 0.42 -6.55
N GLY A 63 3.66 -0.85 -6.18
CA GLY A 63 3.95 -1.34 -4.83
C GLY A 63 5.45 -1.37 -4.55
N VAL A 64 5.79 -1.40 -3.28
CA VAL A 64 7.18 -1.28 -2.81
C VAL A 64 7.76 -2.58 -2.24
N GLY A 65 6.94 -3.64 -2.16
CA GLY A 65 7.37 -4.94 -1.65
C GLY A 65 6.38 -6.04 -2.02
N TYR A 66 6.62 -7.24 -1.49
CA TYR A 66 5.76 -8.42 -1.65
C TYR A 66 5.11 -8.78 -0.32
N PRO A 67 3.94 -8.19 0.04
CA PRO A 67 3.31 -8.40 1.35
C PRO A 67 2.88 -9.85 1.57
N PHE A 68 2.62 -10.62 0.51
CA PHE A 68 2.20 -12.03 0.60
C PHE A 68 3.28 -12.96 1.15
N ALA A 69 4.55 -12.51 1.26
CA ALA A 69 5.58 -13.23 2.00
C ALA A 69 5.21 -13.47 3.47
N ALA A 70 4.28 -12.69 4.01
CA ALA A 70 3.74 -12.88 5.36
C ALA A 70 2.89 -14.15 5.51
N GLY A 71 2.29 -14.65 4.42
CA GLY A 71 1.52 -15.90 4.40
C GLY A 71 0.28 -15.89 5.30
N VAL A 72 -0.33 -14.73 5.52
CA VAL A 72 -1.40 -14.59 6.52
C VAL A 72 -2.81 -14.74 5.97
N ILE A 73 -3.00 -14.68 4.64
CA ILE A 73 -4.31 -14.88 3.98
C ILE A 73 -4.66 -16.36 3.93
N ARG A 74 -5.91 -16.71 4.22
CA ARG A 74 -6.44 -18.07 4.23
C ARG A 74 -7.68 -18.17 3.34
N ALA A 75 -7.98 -19.37 2.86
CA ALA A 75 -9.23 -19.63 2.15
C ALA A 75 -10.44 -19.25 3.01
N GLY A 76 -11.40 -18.55 2.40
CA GLY A 76 -12.60 -18.07 3.07
C GLY A 76 -12.47 -16.72 3.80
N ASP A 77 -11.27 -16.13 3.89
CA ASP A 77 -11.08 -14.83 4.52
C ASP A 77 -11.83 -13.70 3.80
N THR A 78 -12.24 -12.70 4.57
CA THR A 78 -12.56 -11.36 4.08
C THR A 78 -11.30 -10.50 4.20
N VAL A 79 -10.72 -10.12 3.08
CA VAL A 79 -9.51 -9.29 2.98
C VAL A 79 -9.88 -7.86 2.64
N LEU A 80 -9.32 -6.88 3.34
CA LEU A 80 -9.29 -5.49 2.91
C LEU A 80 -7.92 -5.18 2.31
N ASP A 81 -7.90 -4.78 1.05
CA ASP A 81 -6.72 -4.27 0.36
C ASP A 81 -6.76 -2.74 0.33
N ILE A 82 -5.85 -2.10 1.07
CA ILE A 82 -5.79 -0.63 1.17
C ILE A 82 -4.83 -0.09 0.12
N GLY A 83 -5.35 0.78 -0.77
CA GLY A 83 -4.64 1.28 -1.92
C GLY A 83 -4.49 0.22 -3.00
N SER A 84 -5.61 -0.41 -3.36
CA SER A 84 -5.63 -1.55 -4.29
C SER A 84 -5.11 -1.25 -5.69
N GLY A 85 -4.99 0.04 -6.05
CA GLY A 85 -4.48 0.48 -7.35
C GLY A 85 -5.22 -0.17 -8.51
N SER A 86 -4.48 -0.66 -9.50
CA SER A 86 -5.02 -1.37 -10.67
C SER A 86 -5.43 -2.82 -10.41
N GLY A 87 -5.17 -3.34 -9.19
CA GLY A 87 -5.69 -4.63 -8.75
C GLY A 87 -4.71 -5.80 -8.73
N THR A 88 -3.42 -5.57 -8.83
CA THR A 88 -2.42 -6.67 -8.76
C THR A 88 -2.58 -7.48 -7.47
N ASP A 89 -2.49 -6.80 -6.31
CA ASP A 89 -2.57 -7.45 -5.01
C ASP A 89 -3.99 -7.96 -4.71
N ALA A 90 -5.01 -7.20 -5.09
CA ALA A 90 -6.40 -7.60 -4.94
C ALA A 90 -6.73 -8.91 -5.68
N LEU A 91 -6.25 -9.08 -6.91
CA LEU A 91 -6.48 -10.30 -7.69
C LEU A 91 -5.70 -11.49 -7.15
N ILE A 92 -4.46 -11.29 -6.68
CA ILE A 92 -3.70 -12.34 -5.99
C ILE A 92 -4.45 -12.76 -4.70
N ALA A 93 -4.87 -11.79 -3.90
CA ALA A 93 -5.66 -12.06 -2.70
C ALA A 93 -6.98 -12.79 -3.01
N SER A 94 -7.67 -12.41 -4.09
CA SER A 94 -8.89 -13.06 -4.58
C SER A 94 -8.67 -14.55 -4.86
N GLY A 95 -7.56 -14.91 -5.50
CA GLY A 95 -7.18 -16.28 -5.73
C GLY A 95 -6.89 -17.04 -4.42
N LEU A 96 -6.21 -16.41 -3.47
CA LEU A 96 -5.85 -17.01 -2.18
C LEU A 96 -7.07 -17.25 -1.27
N VAL A 97 -8.03 -16.33 -1.23
CA VAL A 97 -9.24 -16.52 -0.41
C VAL A 97 -10.23 -17.49 -1.06
N GLY A 98 -10.14 -17.68 -2.38
CA GLY A 98 -11.00 -18.59 -3.13
C GLY A 98 -12.47 -18.18 -3.15
N PRO A 99 -13.37 -19.05 -3.66
CA PRO A 99 -14.78 -18.71 -3.88
C PRO A 99 -15.60 -18.49 -2.61
N GLY A 100 -15.12 -18.96 -1.47
CA GLY A 100 -15.75 -18.76 -0.17
C GLY A 100 -15.33 -17.49 0.54
N GLY A 101 -14.31 -16.79 0.04
CA GLY A 101 -13.82 -15.53 0.58
C GLY A 101 -14.13 -14.33 -0.31
N ARG A 102 -13.77 -13.16 0.13
CA ARG A 102 -13.93 -11.92 -0.64
C ARG A 102 -12.79 -10.95 -0.38
N VAL A 103 -12.53 -10.06 -1.34
CA VAL A 103 -11.58 -8.98 -1.20
C VAL A 103 -12.28 -7.64 -1.38
N ILE A 104 -12.15 -6.78 -0.39
CA ILE A 104 -12.63 -5.40 -0.41
C ILE A 104 -11.45 -4.54 -0.83
N CYS A 105 -11.58 -3.88 -1.98
CA CYS A 105 -10.55 -3.08 -2.61
C CYS A 105 -10.81 -1.60 -2.32
N LEU A 106 -10.01 -0.98 -1.47
CA LEU A 106 -10.14 0.43 -1.14
C LEU A 106 -9.08 1.25 -1.86
N ASP A 107 -9.50 2.21 -2.67
CA ASP A 107 -8.57 3.16 -3.31
C ASP A 107 -9.16 4.57 -3.33
N LEU A 108 -8.28 5.57 -3.17
CA LEU A 108 -8.63 6.99 -3.19
C LEU A 108 -8.84 7.48 -4.64
N THR A 109 -8.11 6.92 -5.61
CA THR A 109 -8.00 7.41 -6.98
C THR A 109 -9.04 6.80 -7.90
N ASP A 110 -9.91 7.62 -8.51
CA ASP A 110 -10.96 7.17 -9.43
C ASP A 110 -10.40 6.36 -10.59
N ALA A 111 -9.34 6.86 -11.24
CA ALA A 111 -8.71 6.20 -12.38
C ALA A 111 -8.15 4.81 -12.02
N MET A 112 -7.63 4.63 -10.81
CA MET A 112 -7.19 3.31 -10.32
C MET A 112 -8.37 2.37 -10.12
N ARG A 113 -9.47 2.83 -9.49
CA ARG A 113 -10.67 2.02 -9.30
C ARG A 113 -11.31 1.60 -10.63
N ASP A 114 -11.32 2.48 -11.65
CA ASP A 114 -11.84 2.15 -12.98
C ASP A 114 -10.96 1.10 -13.66
N LYS A 115 -9.65 1.23 -13.52
CA LYS A 115 -8.70 0.24 -14.02
C LYS A 115 -8.84 -1.11 -13.30
N LEU A 116 -9.04 -1.09 -11.97
CA LEU A 116 -9.32 -2.29 -11.20
C LEU A 116 -10.61 -2.99 -11.65
N ARG A 117 -11.70 -2.24 -11.93
CA ARG A 117 -12.93 -2.82 -12.49
C ARG A 117 -12.66 -3.54 -13.81
N THR A 118 -11.88 -2.92 -14.68
CA THR A 118 -11.46 -3.52 -15.96
C THR A 118 -10.64 -4.80 -15.73
N SER A 119 -9.69 -4.75 -14.80
CA SER A 119 -8.84 -5.88 -14.45
C SER A 119 -9.63 -7.03 -13.83
N ALA A 120 -10.56 -6.73 -12.92
CA ALA A 120 -11.44 -7.72 -12.29
C ALA A 120 -12.33 -8.44 -13.33
N ALA A 121 -12.92 -7.67 -14.25
CA ALA A 121 -13.74 -8.22 -15.33
C ALA A 121 -12.91 -9.12 -16.26
N ALA A 122 -11.70 -8.69 -16.65
CA ALA A 122 -10.80 -9.47 -17.49
C ALA A 122 -10.31 -10.76 -16.84
N ALA A 123 -10.12 -10.74 -15.50
CA ALA A 123 -9.76 -11.91 -14.71
C ALA A 123 -10.96 -12.83 -14.37
N GLY A 124 -12.19 -12.41 -14.63
CA GLY A 124 -13.39 -13.11 -14.18
C GLY A 124 -13.53 -13.18 -12.65
N ALA A 125 -12.92 -12.24 -11.92
CA ALA A 125 -12.94 -12.21 -10.46
C ALA A 125 -14.28 -11.65 -9.97
N VAL A 126 -15.09 -12.50 -9.34
CA VAL A 126 -16.46 -12.18 -8.89
C VAL A 126 -16.55 -11.86 -7.39
N ASN A 127 -15.47 -12.08 -6.65
CA ASN A 127 -15.38 -11.90 -5.20
C ASN A 127 -14.64 -10.61 -4.78
N LEU A 128 -14.57 -9.63 -5.67
CA LEU A 128 -14.03 -8.31 -5.39
C LEU A 128 -15.16 -7.28 -5.17
N GLU A 129 -15.01 -6.47 -4.12
CA GLU A 129 -15.84 -5.30 -3.83
C GLU A 129 -14.97 -4.05 -3.90
N ILE A 130 -15.28 -3.10 -4.80
CA ILE A 130 -14.44 -1.92 -5.05
C ILE A 130 -15.06 -0.68 -4.41
N LEU A 131 -14.36 -0.09 -3.45
CA LEU A 131 -14.80 1.05 -2.67
C LEU A 131 -13.91 2.28 -2.91
N ALA A 132 -14.56 3.45 -2.93
CA ALA A 132 -13.87 4.73 -2.85
C ALA A 132 -13.60 5.09 -1.39
N GLY A 133 -12.37 5.52 -1.08
CA GLY A 133 -12.04 5.96 0.26
C GLY A 133 -10.55 6.03 0.51
N ASN A 134 -10.19 6.48 1.69
CA ASN A 134 -8.81 6.55 2.13
C ASN A 134 -8.60 5.80 3.44
N ALA A 135 -7.33 5.49 3.75
CA ALA A 135 -6.96 4.73 4.94
C ALA A 135 -7.28 5.43 6.27
N GLU A 136 -7.46 6.76 6.28
CA GLU A 136 -7.78 7.52 7.49
C GLU A 136 -9.27 7.50 7.88
N ALA A 137 -10.14 7.01 6.98
CA ALA A 137 -11.58 6.88 7.18
C ALA A 137 -12.11 5.71 6.33
N ILE A 138 -11.83 4.50 6.77
CA ILE A 138 -12.22 3.28 6.06
C ILE A 138 -13.74 3.09 6.15
N PRO A 139 -14.48 3.06 5.01
CA PRO A 139 -15.94 3.00 4.99
C PRO A 139 -16.46 1.58 5.27
N LEU A 140 -15.96 0.94 6.31
CA LEU A 140 -16.34 -0.39 6.75
C LEU A 140 -16.70 -0.39 8.24
N PRO A 141 -17.60 -1.29 8.67
CA PRO A 141 -17.91 -1.47 10.10
C PRO A 141 -16.69 -1.95 10.90
N ASP A 142 -16.74 -1.78 12.21
CA ASP A 142 -15.79 -2.36 13.14
C ASP A 142 -15.79 -3.89 13.02
N ALA A 143 -14.62 -4.50 13.20
CA ALA A 143 -14.44 -5.94 13.23
C ALA A 143 -15.10 -6.67 12.03
N SER A 144 -14.95 -6.14 10.81
CA SER A 144 -15.60 -6.63 9.59
C SER A 144 -14.70 -7.45 8.68
N VAL A 145 -13.37 -7.40 8.87
CA VAL A 145 -12.40 -8.10 8.01
C VAL A 145 -11.47 -9.02 8.79
N ASP A 146 -11.02 -10.09 8.15
CA ASP A 146 -10.10 -11.08 8.73
C ASP A 146 -8.65 -10.69 8.50
N VAL A 147 -8.37 -10.06 7.35
CA VAL A 147 -7.04 -9.63 6.96
C VAL A 147 -7.08 -8.22 6.39
N VAL A 148 -6.09 -7.42 6.72
CA VAL A 148 -5.75 -6.18 5.99
C VAL A 148 -4.44 -6.40 5.25
N THR A 149 -4.40 -6.03 3.98
CA THR A 149 -3.18 -5.93 3.17
C THR A 149 -2.98 -4.50 2.68
N SER A 150 -1.72 -4.08 2.48
CA SER A 150 -1.38 -2.77 1.94
C SER A 150 0.01 -2.80 1.33
N ASN A 151 0.24 -2.03 0.25
CA ASN A 151 1.52 -2.01 -0.44
C ASN A 151 1.88 -0.60 -0.92
N GLY A 152 2.78 0.08 -0.19
CA GLY A 152 3.27 1.41 -0.53
C GLY A 152 2.27 2.54 -0.28
N VAL A 153 1.34 2.37 0.66
CA VAL A 153 0.23 3.32 0.87
C VAL A 153 0.36 4.11 2.17
N LEU A 154 0.67 3.46 3.29
CA LEU A 154 0.67 4.14 4.58
C LEU A 154 1.72 5.25 4.66
N ASN A 155 2.85 5.12 3.95
CA ASN A 155 3.84 6.19 3.85
C ASN A 155 3.29 7.46 3.16
N LEU A 156 2.27 7.32 2.30
CA LEU A 156 1.62 8.43 1.60
C LEU A 156 0.52 9.11 2.43
N VAL A 157 0.05 8.44 3.48
CA VAL A 157 -1.06 8.96 4.31
C VAL A 157 -0.57 10.06 5.24
N PRO A 158 -1.23 11.24 5.27
CA PRO A 158 -0.86 12.34 6.15
C PRO A 158 -0.94 12.00 7.64
N ASP A 159 -2.02 11.36 8.09
CA ASP A 159 -2.22 10.94 9.48
C ASP A 159 -2.13 9.42 9.62
N LYS A 160 -0.88 8.92 9.71
CA LYS A 160 -0.62 7.47 9.86
C LYS A 160 -1.22 6.88 11.13
N THR A 161 -1.19 7.61 12.22
CA THR A 161 -1.79 7.15 13.48
C THR A 161 -3.27 6.88 13.33
N ARG A 162 -3.98 7.77 12.63
CA ARG A 162 -5.39 7.60 12.32
C ARG A 162 -5.62 6.41 11.39
N ALA A 163 -4.82 6.28 10.33
CA ALA A 163 -4.92 5.15 9.41
C ALA A 163 -4.67 3.81 10.12
N ILE A 164 -3.66 3.73 10.97
CA ILE A 164 -3.36 2.51 11.74
C ILE A 164 -4.48 2.18 12.73
N ARG A 165 -5.12 3.18 13.36
CA ARG A 165 -6.30 2.98 14.20
C ARG A 165 -7.49 2.44 13.40
N GLU A 166 -7.72 2.95 12.19
CA GLU A 166 -8.75 2.46 11.29
C GLU A 166 -8.48 1.00 10.87
N VAL A 167 -7.23 0.66 10.54
CA VAL A 167 -6.81 -0.73 10.28
C VAL A 167 -7.17 -1.63 11.47
N SER A 168 -6.80 -1.22 12.68
CA SER A 168 -7.15 -1.97 13.89
C SER A 168 -8.66 -2.04 14.11
N ARG A 169 -9.40 -0.96 13.87
CA ARG A 169 -10.86 -0.91 14.04
C ARG A 169 -11.57 -1.93 13.17
N VAL A 170 -11.22 -1.99 11.88
CA VAL A 170 -11.90 -2.88 10.92
C VAL A 170 -11.49 -4.34 11.05
N LEU A 171 -10.29 -4.64 11.57
CA LEU A 171 -9.87 -6.00 11.86
C LEU A 171 -10.71 -6.62 12.98
N ARG A 172 -11.12 -7.88 12.79
CA ARG A 172 -11.72 -8.72 13.84
C ARG A 172 -10.70 -9.07 14.91
N SER A 173 -11.15 -9.51 16.07
CA SER A 173 -10.27 -10.21 17.02
C SER A 173 -9.67 -11.44 16.35
N GLY A 174 -8.38 -11.69 16.52
CA GLY A 174 -7.60 -12.66 15.77
C GLY A 174 -7.26 -12.27 14.33
N GLY A 175 -7.66 -11.08 13.89
CA GLY A 175 -7.39 -10.54 12.56
C GLY A 175 -5.90 -10.30 12.31
N ARG A 176 -5.49 -10.31 11.06
CA ARG A 176 -4.09 -10.31 10.62
C ARG A 176 -3.82 -9.14 9.69
N LEU A 177 -2.64 -8.55 9.82
CA LEU A 177 -2.13 -7.49 8.96
C LEU A 177 -0.89 -7.98 8.24
N GLN A 178 -0.81 -7.73 6.94
CA GLN A 178 0.42 -7.78 6.14
C GLN A 178 0.56 -6.48 5.37
N LEU A 179 1.77 -5.96 5.29
CA LEU A 179 2.03 -4.78 4.48
C LEU A 179 3.47 -4.72 3.99
N ALA A 180 3.66 -4.00 2.88
CA ALA A 180 4.95 -3.54 2.44
C ALA A 180 4.93 -2.01 2.40
N ASP A 181 5.93 -1.36 2.98
CA ASP A 181 5.99 0.09 2.98
C ASP A 181 7.43 0.61 3.03
N ILE A 182 7.61 1.89 2.69
CA ILE A 182 8.92 2.54 2.81
C ILE A 182 9.13 2.96 4.26
N VAL A 183 10.29 2.60 4.77
CA VAL A 183 10.80 3.04 6.08
C VAL A 183 12.11 3.77 5.91
N VAL A 184 12.42 4.66 6.84
CA VAL A 184 13.65 5.47 6.84
C VAL A 184 14.43 5.26 8.14
N ARG A 185 15.73 5.50 8.11
CA ARG A 185 16.57 5.52 9.33
C ARG A 185 16.58 6.90 9.97
N THR A 186 16.46 7.94 9.17
CA THR A 186 16.43 9.33 9.64
C THR A 186 15.21 10.02 9.06
N LEU A 187 14.41 10.65 9.90
CA LEU A 187 13.20 11.35 9.44
C LEU A 187 13.57 12.55 8.58
N PRO A 188 12.87 12.76 7.44
CA PRO A 188 12.95 14.00 6.68
C PRO A 188 12.63 15.22 7.56
N SER A 189 13.29 16.36 7.27
CA SER A 189 13.04 17.61 7.98
C SER A 189 11.58 18.07 7.81
N GLU A 190 11.11 18.91 8.74
CA GLU A 190 9.76 19.49 8.66
C GLU A 190 9.57 20.30 7.36
N ALA A 191 10.63 21.01 6.91
CA ALA A 191 10.61 21.72 5.64
C ALA A 191 10.37 20.78 4.44
N CYS A 192 10.99 19.60 4.41
CA CYS A 192 10.71 18.59 3.37
C CYS A 192 9.28 18.07 3.46
N ARG A 193 8.79 17.83 4.69
CA ARG A 193 7.44 17.30 4.93
C ARG A 193 6.32 18.28 4.59
N SER A 194 6.61 19.57 4.50
CA SER A 194 5.64 20.60 4.09
C SER A 194 5.41 20.65 2.56
N HIS A 195 6.18 19.88 1.75
CA HIS A 195 6.05 19.85 0.29
C HIS A 195 5.19 18.64 -0.16
N PRO A 196 3.93 18.86 -0.61
CA PRO A 196 3.02 17.76 -0.94
C PRO A 196 3.50 16.86 -2.08
N GLU A 197 4.20 17.43 -3.07
CA GLU A 197 4.73 16.67 -4.21
C GLU A 197 5.80 15.66 -3.78
N LEU A 198 6.64 16.03 -2.80
CA LEU A 198 7.62 15.11 -2.24
C LEU A 198 6.98 13.97 -1.41
N TRP A 199 5.74 14.14 -0.96
CA TRP A 199 4.99 13.06 -0.31
C TRP A 199 4.66 11.96 -1.31
N ALA A 200 4.21 12.32 -2.50
CA ALA A 200 3.89 11.35 -3.57
C ALA A 200 5.13 10.55 -4.03
N GLU A 201 6.34 11.01 -3.69
CA GLU A 201 7.61 10.33 -3.96
C GLU A 201 7.98 9.23 -2.95
N CYS A 202 7.09 8.86 -2.03
CA CYS A 202 7.22 7.79 -1.05
C CYS A 202 8.31 7.96 0.05
N VAL A 203 9.22 8.91 -0.05
CA VAL A 203 10.31 9.08 0.92
C VAL A 203 9.92 10.02 2.06
N VAL A 204 9.34 11.17 1.72
CA VAL A 204 9.09 12.25 2.70
C VAL A 204 8.00 11.90 3.70
N GLY A 205 7.00 11.15 3.26
CA GLY A 205 5.96 10.61 4.12
C GLY A 205 6.37 9.39 4.93
N ALA A 206 7.53 8.78 4.66
CA ALA A 206 7.99 7.58 5.35
C ALA A 206 8.30 7.84 6.83
N THR A 207 8.24 6.79 7.64
CA THR A 207 8.56 6.83 9.06
C THR A 207 9.60 5.76 9.42
N MET A 208 10.13 5.81 10.65
CA MET A 208 11.06 4.77 11.11
C MET A 208 10.30 3.47 11.43
N ALA A 209 10.96 2.33 11.27
CA ALA A 209 10.36 1.02 11.57
C ALA A 209 9.91 0.90 13.03
N GLU A 210 10.68 1.47 13.95
CA GLU A 210 10.37 1.52 15.39
C GLU A 210 9.12 2.36 15.66
N THR A 211 8.90 3.42 14.87
CA THR A 211 7.69 4.24 14.97
C THR A 211 6.48 3.45 14.50
N TYR A 212 6.59 2.69 13.40
CA TYR A 212 5.51 1.77 12.97
C TYR A 212 5.18 0.77 14.07
N ALA A 213 6.18 0.11 14.67
CA ALA A 213 5.97 -0.83 15.75
C ALA A 213 5.21 -0.20 16.93
N ALA A 214 5.62 1.00 17.37
CA ALA A 214 4.98 1.74 18.45
C ALA A 214 3.53 2.14 18.11
N GLU A 215 3.27 2.61 16.91
CA GLU A 215 1.93 2.99 16.43
C GLU A 215 0.99 1.78 16.35
N PHE A 216 1.47 0.62 15.88
CA PHE A 216 0.67 -0.61 15.88
C PHE A 216 0.30 -1.07 17.28
N VAL A 217 1.26 -1.06 18.21
CA VAL A 217 0.99 -1.38 19.62
C VAL A 217 -0.01 -0.40 20.22
N ALA A 218 0.16 0.91 19.98
CA ALA A 218 -0.75 1.94 20.45
C ALA A 218 -2.17 1.81 19.88
N ALA A 219 -2.32 1.21 18.69
CA ALA A 219 -3.60 0.88 18.10
C ALA A 219 -4.19 -0.46 18.55
N GLY A 220 -3.53 -1.18 19.47
CA GLY A 220 -3.98 -2.46 19.99
C GLY A 220 -3.61 -3.66 19.14
N LEU A 221 -2.67 -3.53 18.21
CA LEU A 221 -2.10 -4.64 17.47
C LEU A 221 -0.88 -5.21 18.21
N CYS A 222 -0.58 -6.48 17.98
CA CYS A 222 0.54 -7.19 18.60
C CYS A 222 1.32 -8.00 17.56
N ASP A 223 2.41 -8.63 18.00
CA ASP A 223 3.24 -9.53 17.20
C ASP A 223 3.76 -8.84 15.93
N PHE A 224 4.13 -7.56 16.05
CA PHE A 224 4.74 -6.84 14.94
C PHE A 224 6.10 -7.45 14.59
N GLU A 225 6.29 -7.74 13.30
CA GLU A 225 7.50 -8.33 12.78
C GLU A 225 7.84 -7.75 11.41
N ILE A 226 9.13 -7.47 11.19
CA ILE A 226 9.67 -7.15 9.86
C ILE A 226 10.23 -8.43 9.28
N LEU A 227 9.62 -8.90 8.18
CA LEU A 227 9.98 -10.15 7.51
C LEU A 227 11.14 -9.99 6.53
N GLY A 228 11.28 -8.80 5.94
CA GLY A 228 12.33 -8.53 4.98
C GLY A 228 12.52 -7.04 4.73
N ARG A 229 13.68 -6.68 4.21
CA ARG A 229 14.05 -5.33 3.76
C ARG A 229 14.72 -5.40 2.41
N SER A 230 14.48 -4.41 1.54
CA SER A 230 15.09 -4.31 0.23
C SER A 230 15.44 -2.88 -0.12
N ASP A 231 16.50 -2.71 -0.93
CA ASP A 231 16.88 -1.41 -1.49
C ASP A 231 15.98 -1.08 -2.68
N TYR A 232 14.75 -0.65 -2.36
CA TYR A 232 13.73 -0.32 -3.38
C TYR A 232 14.19 0.77 -4.34
N PHE A 233 14.90 1.79 -3.82
CA PHE A 233 15.26 2.96 -4.61
C PHE A 233 16.43 2.70 -5.58
N SER A 234 17.15 1.58 -5.47
CA SER A 234 18.15 1.17 -6.46
C SER A 234 17.55 0.98 -7.86
N ALA A 235 16.27 0.63 -7.96
CA ALA A 235 15.55 0.49 -9.22
C ALA A 235 15.02 1.82 -9.80
N SER A 236 15.10 2.95 -9.08
CA SER A 236 14.70 4.25 -9.62
C SER A 236 15.61 4.67 -10.75
N CYS A 237 15.06 5.08 -11.89
CA CYS A 237 15.82 5.67 -12.99
C CYS A 237 16.34 7.08 -12.67
N ASN A 238 15.72 7.79 -11.70
CA ASN A 238 16.10 9.14 -11.31
C ASN A 238 17.26 9.14 -10.29
N PRO A 239 18.46 9.65 -10.64
CA PRO A 239 19.60 9.71 -9.72
C PRO A 239 19.33 10.56 -8.47
N GLU A 240 18.54 11.62 -8.59
CA GLU A 240 18.20 12.48 -7.47
C GLU A 240 17.34 11.75 -6.44
N THR A 241 16.33 11.00 -6.91
CA THR A 241 15.52 10.12 -6.02
C THR A 241 16.40 9.14 -5.27
N ARG A 242 17.36 8.47 -5.95
CA ARG A 242 18.31 7.56 -5.28
C ARG A 242 19.16 8.28 -4.24
N ARG A 243 19.66 9.47 -4.56
CA ARG A 243 20.47 10.30 -3.64
C ARG A 243 19.69 10.70 -2.40
N VAL A 244 18.48 11.20 -2.58
CA VAL A 244 17.57 11.61 -1.49
C VAL A 244 17.21 10.41 -0.62
N ALA A 245 16.77 9.31 -1.21
CA ALA A 245 16.46 8.08 -0.49
C ALA A 245 17.65 7.58 0.34
N GLY A 246 18.85 7.55 -0.26
CA GLY A 246 20.09 7.16 0.42
C GLY A 246 20.42 8.06 1.60
N SER A 247 20.19 9.37 1.51
CA SER A 247 20.47 10.33 2.60
C SER A 247 19.62 10.09 3.84
N PHE A 248 18.40 9.57 3.68
CA PHE A 248 17.51 9.19 4.78
C PHE A 248 17.61 7.71 5.16
N GLY A 249 18.40 6.92 4.44
CA GLY A 249 18.48 5.48 4.60
C GLY A 249 17.13 4.80 4.31
N ALA A 250 16.41 5.32 3.31
CA ALA A 250 15.11 4.81 2.91
C ALA A 250 15.24 3.42 2.26
N HIS A 251 14.37 2.51 2.65
CA HIS A 251 14.30 1.15 2.12
C HIS A 251 12.87 0.62 2.25
N ALA A 252 12.51 -0.37 1.45
CA ALA A 252 11.23 -1.06 1.63
C ALA A 252 11.32 -2.09 2.74
N ALA A 253 10.24 -2.26 3.49
CA ALA A 253 10.10 -3.28 4.51
C ALA A 253 8.78 -4.04 4.31
N VAL A 254 8.84 -5.36 4.36
CA VAL A 254 7.66 -6.23 4.46
C VAL A 254 7.42 -6.53 5.92
N MET A 255 6.21 -6.30 6.38
CA MET A 255 5.85 -6.31 7.79
C MET A 255 4.55 -7.08 8.00
N ARG A 256 4.39 -7.65 9.20
CA ARG A 256 3.13 -8.24 9.66
C ARG A 256 2.83 -7.86 11.10
N ALA A 257 1.55 -7.93 11.46
CA ALA A 257 1.05 -7.83 12.82
C ALA A 257 -0.28 -8.57 12.93
N ARG A 258 -0.83 -8.66 14.15
CA ARG A 258 -2.17 -9.21 14.37
C ARG A 258 -2.94 -8.40 15.41
N LYS A 259 -4.26 -8.50 15.39
CA LYS A 259 -5.15 -8.02 16.44
C LYS A 259 -5.41 -9.19 17.42
N PRO A 260 -5.24 -8.99 18.74
CA PRO A 260 -5.55 -10.02 19.74
C PRO A 260 -6.98 -10.53 19.69
#